data_8de8420c2ef34667115cb6327f85c862
#
_entry.id   8de8420c2ef34667115cb6327f85c862
#
_cell.length_a   1.000
_cell.length_b   1.000
_cell.length_c   1.000
_cell.angle_alpha   90.00
_cell.angle_beta   90.00
_cell.angle_gamma   90.00
#
_symmetry.space_group_name_H-M   'P 1'
#
loop_
_entity.id
_entity.type
_entity.pdbx_description
1 polymer ?
#
loop_
_entity_poly.entity_id
_entity_poly.type
_entity_poly.pdbx_seq_one_letter_code
_entity_poly.pdbx_strand_id
1 'polypeptide(L)'
;MNYLIYFKYDGLGARLVNLSYYFYLANRLGNKNFVKFAWLNTEGFKKAHLSTDFKGEDGVKTIGFCVMEKEEIFSPTFIKKYYIDKLPKRDFDINTFKNFDELQEKFLSVDNANFITIGPPRFVNEDDMTDRLRIENAFNKDIEFSDNVKAIIKEAKNKALEFNDYNVINLRAGDVVYFGNWRKKDEIIFRATYFELALQIIKANPNKKFIIFSEDVESVDKLCDFVNSKNVISANKIRDWKRPNLELFFFDIAFMSCAKELYSSATSSVPQLARYMNKNLKGINTLRYFSEEQRYEFLEKNIDILNLHPMQKALSYFHLFILARNLKENYDILIYYLRQALKNDLDNDKYRIHIIANLVLKQEYKKANRYLSFIFNTRYNEFISLFFEFQINTLTNDFLNAKINSKFPYLCFLNAKIANHKKLHEKAFQYAKMAYDNGNLQIIKELYLSLSSEYALHLKQELNVLKTLVKLENDINTYDNAKNRIKNHLAYKFGRALIENSKSIKGYIKLPFILWFIRLKNSLKETNHRPLESYADYKESLKIKEYFSYQLGLLFMKAYKNKWNGGLIKFYFKDIKELKKRYKS
;
A
#
# COMPACT_ATOMS: atom_id res chain seq x y z
N MET A 1 18.96 -18.09 -28.20
CA MET A 1 17.96 -17.06 -28.59
C MET A 1 17.22 -16.57 -27.36
N ASN A 2 17.11 -15.25 -27.15
CA ASN A 2 16.45 -14.65 -26.00
C ASN A 2 14.95 -14.51 -26.24
N TYR A 3 14.13 -14.60 -25.16
CA TYR A 3 12.70 -14.46 -25.25
C TYR A 3 12.16 -13.44 -24.23
N LEU A 4 11.18 -12.66 -24.67
CA LEU A 4 10.27 -11.88 -23.84
C LEU A 4 9.06 -12.77 -23.54
N ILE A 5 8.90 -13.22 -22.29
CA ILE A 5 7.87 -14.20 -21.96
C ILE A 5 6.76 -13.54 -21.16
N TYR A 6 5.59 -13.53 -21.76
CA TYR A 6 4.39 -12.99 -21.16
C TYR A 6 3.60 -14.07 -20.40
N PHE A 7 3.19 -13.76 -19.20
CA PHE A 7 2.13 -14.48 -18.49
C PHE A 7 1.39 -13.55 -17.53
N LYS A 8 0.11 -13.79 -17.30
CA LYS A 8 -0.67 -13.08 -16.30
C LYS A 8 -1.91 -13.87 -15.91
N TYR A 9 -2.22 -13.87 -14.60
CA TYR A 9 -3.50 -14.32 -14.06
C TYR A 9 -4.40 -13.08 -13.90
N ASP A 10 -5.28 -12.82 -14.86
CA ASP A 10 -6.17 -11.65 -14.84
C ASP A 10 -7.31 -11.84 -15.86
N GLY A 11 -8.25 -10.90 -15.93
CA GLY A 11 -9.27 -10.86 -16.97
C GLY A 11 -8.70 -10.65 -18.37
N LEU A 12 -9.48 -11.05 -19.36
CA LEU A 12 -9.08 -11.04 -20.76
C LEU A 12 -8.56 -9.68 -21.22
N GLY A 13 -9.24 -8.59 -20.80
CA GLY A 13 -8.81 -7.24 -21.17
C GLY A 13 -7.39 -6.91 -20.71
N ALA A 14 -7.09 -7.17 -19.44
CA ALA A 14 -5.76 -6.92 -18.90
C ALA A 14 -4.69 -7.84 -19.52
N ARG A 15 -5.07 -9.07 -19.89
CA ARG A 15 -4.16 -9.99 -20.58
C ARG A 15 -3.81 -9.50 -21.98
N LEU A 16 -4.79 -9.04 -22.75
CA LEU A 16 -4.56 -8.54 -24.13
C LEU A 16 -3.75 -7.24 -24.13
N VAL A 17 -4.06 -6.31 -23.21
CA VAL A 17 -3.26 -5.09 -23.05
C VAL A 17 -1.80 -5.43 -22.76
N ASN A 18 -1.54 -6.31 -21.80
CA ASN A 18 -0.16 -6.66 -21.45
C ASN A 18 0.55 -7.44 -22.57
N LEU A 19 -0.15 -8.34 -23.28
CA LEU A 19 0.44 -9.04 -24.43
C LEU A 19 0.87 -8.04 -25.52
N SER A 20 0.11 -6.96 -25.72
CA SER A 20 0.46 -5.89 -26.67
C SER A 20 1.77 -5.19 -26.30
N TYR A 21 2.07 -4.99 -25.00
CA TYR A 21 3.36 -4.45 -24.56
C TYR A 21 4.54 -5.37 -24.92
N TYR A 22 4.36 -6.67 -24.83
CA TYR A 22 5.44 -7.62 -25.17
C TYR A 22 5.74 -7.61 -26.67
N PHE A 23 4.71 -7.54 -27.54
CA PHE A 23 4.92 -7.35 -28.96
C PHE A 23 5.53 -5.98 -29.29
N TYR A 24 5.11 -4.93 -28.60
CA TYR A 24 5.72 -3.61 -28.72
C TYR A 24 7.21 -3.62 -28.38
N LEU A 25 7.62 -4.25 -27.27
CA LEU A 25 9.02 -4.38 -26.89
C LEU A 25 9.80 -5.21 -27.93
N ALA A 26 9.25 -6.32 -28.36
CA ALA A 26 9.87 -7.19 -29.36
C ALA A 26 10.07 -6.48 -30.71
N ASN A 27 9.11 -5.67 -31.13
CA ASN A 27 9.24 -4.84 -32.33
C ASN A 27 10.34 -3.77 -32.18
N ARG A 28 10.49 -3.18 -31.00
CA ARG A 28 11.62 -2.27 -30.71
C ARG A 28 12.97 -2.97 -30.69
N LEU A 29 13.01 -4.24 -30.27
CA LEU A 29 14.20 -5.10 -30.34
C LEU A 29 14.46 -5.65 -31.77
N GLY A 30 13.62 -5.31 -32.75
CA GLY A 30 13.77 -5.65 -34.16
C GLY A 30 13.18 -7.00 -34.57
N ASN A 31 12.59 -7.81 -33.67
CA ASN A 31 12.01 -9.11 -34.05
C ASN A 31 10.87 -9.57 -33.12
N LYS A 32 9.64 -9.56 -33.64
CA LYS A 32 8.46 -10.04 -32.90
C LYS A 32 8.51 -11.53 -32.49
N ASN A 33 9.35 -12.33 -33.11
CA ASN A 33 9.52 -13.75 -32.73
C ASN A 33 10.20 -13.93 -31.38
N PHE A 34 10.73 -12.87 -30.77
CA PHE A 34 11.20 -12.90 -29.37
C PHE A 34 10.07 -13.08 -28.36
N VAL A 35 8.81 -12.82 -28.72
CA VAL A 35 7.67 -13.02 -27.82
C VAL A 35 7.33 -14.49 -27.67
N LYS A 36 7.12 -14.91 -26.44
CA LYS A 36 6.40 -16.13 -26.07
C LYS A 36 5.36 -15.80 -25.01
N PHE A 37 4.25 -16.54 -24.99
CA PHE A 37 3.25 -16.37 -23.93
C PHE A 37 2.78 -17.70 -23.35
N ALA A 38 2.56 -17.72 -22.04
CA ALA A 38 1.85 -18.77 -21.33
C ALA A 38 0.43 -18.28 -20.98
N TRP A 39 -0.57 -19.14 -21.24
CA TRP A 39 -1.96 -18.81 -20.96
C TRP A 39 -2.48 -19.69 -19.84
N LEU A 40 -2.42 -19.17 -18.62
CA LEU A 40 -2.65 -19.94 -17.41
C LEU A 40 -4.03 -19.66 -16.83
N ASN A 41 -4.91 -20.64 -16.87
CA ASN A 41 -6.21 -20.63 -16.23
C ASN A 41 -6.21 -21.69 -15.12
N THR A 42 -6.05 -21.27 -13.85
CA THR A 42 -6.20 -22.21 -12.73
C THR A 42 -7.67 -22.56 -12.52
N GLU A 43 -7.95 -23.76 -11.99
CA GLU A 43 -9.33 -24.19 -11.70
C GLU A 43 -10.05 -23.24 -10.74
N GLY A 44 -9.35 -22.72 -9.74
CA GLY A 44 -9.90 -21.71 -8.83
C GLY A 44 -10.24 -20.40 -9.54
N PHE A 45 -9.41 -19.98 -10.49
CA PHE A 45 -9.65 -18.80 -11.29
C PHE A 45 -10.82 -18.99 -12.27
N LYS A 46 -10.92 -20.18 -12.90
CA LYS A 46 -12.05 -20.58 -13.74
C LYS A 46 -13.35 -20.56 -12.94
N LYS A 47 -13.40 -21.20 -11.76
CA LYS A 47 -14.60 -21.23 -10.91
C LYS A 47 -15.03 -19.84 -10.46
N ALA A 48 -14.10 -18.95 -10.16
CA ALA A 48 -14.40 -17.59 -9.73
C ALA A 48 -14.91 -16.68 -10.85
N HIS A 49 -14.64 -17.00 -12.13
CA HIS A 49 -14.80 -16.06 -13.24
C HIS A 49 -15.54 -16.59 -14.47
N LEU A 50 -15.89 -17.88 -14.50
CA LEU A 50 -16.57 -18.51 -15.65
C LEU A 50 -18.09 -18.53 -15.60
N SER A 51 -18.74 -18.07 -14.51
CA SER A 51 -20.19 -18.06 -14.50
C SER A 51 -20.73 -16.90 -15.35
N THR A 52 -21.39 -17.22 -16.44
CA THR A 52 -22.15 -16.27 -17.26
C THR A 52 -23.35 -15.68 -16.50
N ASP A 53 -23.85 -16.40 -15.49
CA ASP A 53 -24.87 -15.97 -14.56
C ASP A 53 -24.22 -15.53 -13.25
N PHE A 54 -23.47 -14.46 -13.30
CA PHE A 54 -23.00 -13.85 -12.09
C PHE A 54 -24.19 -13.13 -11.43
N LYS A 55 -24.94 -13.88 -10.66
CA LYS A 55 -25.81 -13.29 -9.64
C LYS A 55 -24.89 -12.86 -8.52
N GLY A 56 -24.74 -11.55 -8.30
CA GLY A 56 -24.15 -11.04 -7.08
C GLY A 56 -24.79 -11.75 -5.88
N GLU A 57 -24.13 -11.74 -4.74
CA GLU A 57 -24.66 -12.32 -3.50
C GLU A 57 -26.13 -11.88 -3.25
N ASP A 58 -26.56 -10.74 -3.83
CA ASP A 58 -27.88 -10.13 -3.72
C ASP A 58 -28.77 -10.28 -4.99
N GLY A 59 -28.43 -11.18 -5.92
CA GLY A 59 -29.25 -11.43 -7.11
C GLY A 59 -29.15 -10.39 -8.24
N VAL A 60 -28.17 -9.50 -8.20
CA VAL A 60 -27.96 -8.46 -9.21
C VAL A 60 -27.51 -9.06 -10.55
N LYS A 61 -28.09 -8.61 -11.65
CA LYS A 61 -27.71 -9.00 -13.00
C LYS A 61 -26.48 -8.22 -13.43
N THR A 62 -25.32 -8.88 -13.43
CA THR A 62 -24.08 -8.31 -13.93
C THR A 62 -23.48 -9.16 -15.04
N ILE A 63 -22.79 -8.51 -15.96
CA ILE A 63 -21.98 -9.20 -16.94
C ILE A 63 -20.73 -9.71 -16.24
N GLY A 64 -20.47 -11.01 -16.37
CA GLY A 64 -19.36 -11.65 -15.70
C GLY A 64 -18.00 -11.26 -16.28
N PHE A 65 -16.99 -11.55 -15.51
CA PHE A 65 -15.58 -11.32 -15.85
C PHE A 65 -15.12 -12.30 -16.94
N CYS A 66 -14.61 -11.78 -18.05
CA CYS A 66 -14.22 -12.62 -19.17
C CYS A 66 -12.85 -13.28 -18.97
N VAL A 67 -12.84 -14.62 -18.88
CA VAL A 67 -11.65 -15.47 -18.89
C VAL A 67 -11.93 -16.66 -19.81
N MET A 68 -11.18 -16.78 -20.89
CA MET A 68 -11.39 -17.81 -21.92
C MET A 68 -10.12 -18.57 -22.20
N GLU A 69 -10.25 -19.73 -22.84
CA GLU A 69 -9.12 -20.50 -23.32
C GLU A 69 -8.50 -19.82 -24.54
N LYS A 70 -7.20 -20.05 -24.73
CA LYS A 70 -6.46 -19.40 -25.83
C LYS A 70 -6.98 -19.78 -27.22
N GLU A 71 -7.53 -20.97 -27.35
CA GLU A 71 -8.10 -21.49 -28.61
C GLU A 71 -9.36 -20.72 -29.03
N GLU A 72 -10.11 -20.19 -28.09
CA GLU A 72 -11.29 -19.40 -28.39
C GLU A 72 -10.93 -17.98 -28.85
N ILE A 73 -9.76 -17.48 -28.41
CA ILE A 73 -9.33 -16.09 -28.61
C ILE A 73 -8.42 -15.94 -29.84
N PHE A 74 -7.40 -16.81 -29.95
CA PHE A 74 -6.34 -16.68 -30.95
C PHE A 74 -6.46 -17.69 -32.09
N SER A 75 -5.91 -17.33 -33.25
CA SER A 75 -5.82 -18.25 -34.36
C SER A 75 -4.88 -19.44 -34.06
N PRO A 76 -5.10 -20.60 -34.66
CA PRO A 76 -4.19 -21.77 -34.51
C PRO A 76 -2.73 -21.46 -34.92
N THR A 77 -2.54 -20.63 -35.93
CA THR A 77 -1.22 -20.19 -36.40
C THR A 77 -0.51 -19.34 -35.36
N PHE A 78 -1.22 -18.41 -34.70
CA PHE A 78 -0.69 -17.58 -33.64
C PHE A 78 -0.30 -18.42 -32.42
N ILE A 79 -1.16 -19.34 -31.99
CA ILE A 79 -0.88 -20.26 -30.89
C ILE A 79 0.35 -21.08 -31.17
N LYS A 80 0.42 -21.77 -32.34
CA LYS A 80 1.56 -22.58 -32.73
C LYS A 80 2.88 -21.81 -32.69
N LYS A 81 2.86 -20.53 -33.03
CA LYS A 81 4.07 -19.68 -33.12
C LYS A 81 4.55 -19.17 -31.79
N TYR A 82 3.64 -18.70 -30.92
CA TYR A 82 3.99 -17.90 -29.76
C TYR A 82 3.69 -18.55 -28.40
N TYR A 83 2.80 -19.56 -28.36
CA TYR A 83 2.41 -20.18 -27.09
C TYR A 83 3.47 -21.13 -26.55
N ILE A 84 3.58 -21.20 -25.21
CA ILE A 84 4.38 -22.17 -24.47
C ILE A 84 3.53 -22.81 -23.36
N ASP A 85 3.63 -24.14 -23.20
CA ASP A 85 2.83 -24.89 -22.22
C ASP A 85 3.29 -24.66 -20.78
N LYS A 86 4.58 -24.47 -20.59
CA LYS A 86 5.18 -24.31 -19.27
C LYS A 86 5.95 -23.00 -19.20
N LEU A 87 5.76 -22.28 -18.09
CA LEU A 87 6.53 -21.07 -17.81
C LEU A 87 7.98 -21.47 -17.50
N PRO A 88 8.98 -21.01 -18.26
CA PRO A 88 10.37 -21.28 -17.97
C PRO A 88 10.86 -20.50 -16.77
N LYS A 89 12.06 -20.84 -16.30
CA LYS A 89 12.74 -20.05 -15.27
C LYS A 89 12.93 -18.61 -15.77
N ARG A 90 12.63 -17.65 -14.90
CA ARG A 90 12.92 -16.25 -15.15
C ARG A 90 14.41 -15.98 -14.89
N ASP A 91 15.12 -15.52 -15.90
CA ASP A 91 16.52 -15.09 -15.78
C ASP A 91 16.59 -13.60 -15.44
N PHE A 92 15.74 -12.78 -16.08
CA PHE A 92 15.65 -11.34 -15.82
C PHE A 92 14.20 -10.88 -15.60
N ASP A 93 13.98 -9.98 -14.66
CA ASP A 93 12.73 -9.24 -14.51
C ASP A 93 12.78 -7.96 -15.33
N ILE A 94 11.88 -7.80 -16.31
CA ILE A 94 11.83 -6.61 -17.18
C ILE A 94 11.68 -5.33 -16.35
N ASN A 95 10.99 -5.39 -15.22
CA ASN A 95 10.76 -4.23 -14.35
C ASN A 95 11.96 -3.80 -13.49
N THR A 96 13.09 -4.49 -13.58
CA THR A 96 14.36 -4.05 -12.97
C THR A 96 15.11 -3.04 -13.82
N PHE A 97 14.79 -2.95 -15.12
CA PHE A 97 15.40 -1.99 -16.03
C PHE A 97 14.70 -0.63 -15.90
N LYS A 98 15.48 0.45 -15.94
CA LYS A 98 14.97 1.82 -15.78
C LYS A 98 14.31 2.35 -17.05
N ASN A 99 14.79 1.90 -18.22
CA ASN A 99 14.33 2.33 -19.53
C ASN A 99 14.51 1.21 -20.56
N PHE A 100 14.07 1.47 -21.79
CA PHE A 100 14.18 0.51 -22.87
C PHE A 100 15.63 0.25 -23.31
N ASP A 101 16.50 1.25 -23.25
CA ASP A 101 17.89 1.12 -23.71
C ASP A 101 18.68 0.17 -22.80
N GLU A 102 18.51 0.24 -21.48
CA GLU A 102 19.08 -0.75 -20.54
C GLU A 102 18.56 -2.18 -20.81
N LEU A 103 17.24 -2.32 -21.11
CA LEU A 103 16.68 -3.62 -21.48
C LEU A 103 17.32 -4.13 -22.78
N GLN A 104 17.44 -3.28 -23.79
CA GLN A 104 17.99 -3.62 -25.11
C GLN A 104 19.46 -4.04 -24.99
N GLU A 105 20.29 -3.27 -24.29
CA GLU A 105 21.69 -3.58 -24.05
C GLU A 105 21.81 -4.97 -23.38
N LYS A 106 21.05 -5.18 -22.31
CA LYS A 106 21.06 -6.47 -21.60
C LYS A 106 20.57 -7.60 -22.48
N PHE A 107 19.48 -7.40 -23.23
CA PHE A 107 18.89 -8.40 -24.10
C PHE A 107 19.88 -8.84 -25.21
N LEU A 108 20.69 -7.92 -25.73
CA LEU A 108 21.68 -8.20 -26.77
C LEU A 108 22.99 -8.78 -26.20
N SER A 109 23.30 -8.55 -24.92
CA SER A 109 24.56 -8.98 -24.29
C SER A 109 24.53 -10.42 -23.75
N VAL A 110 23.39 -11.09 -23.74
CA VAL A 110 23.22 -12.45 -23.22
C VAL A 110 22.63 -13.39 -24.27
N ASP A 111 22.78 -14.71 -24.05
CA ASP A 111 22.20 -15.73 -24.89
C ASP A 111 21.28 -16.66 -24.09
N ASN A 112 20.23 -17.17 -24.77
CA ASN A 112 19.28 -18.15 -24.24
C ASN A 112 18.63 -17.76 -22.90
N ALA A 113 18.32 -16.48 -22.74
CA ALA A 113 17.74 -15.92 -21.53
C ALA A 113 16.24 -15.60 -21.67
N ASN A 114 15.51 -15.75 -20.57
CA ASN A 114 14.08 -15.46 -20.47
C ASN A 114 13.85 -14.17 -19.66
N PHE A 115 13.30 -13.17 -20.32
CA PHE A 115 12.93 -11.88 -19.74
C PHE A 115 11.44 -11.89 -19.42
N ILE A 116 11.07 -11.84 -18.15
CA ILE A 116 9.70 -12.01 -17.67
C ILE A 116 9.36 -10.90 -16.68
N THR A 117 8.13 -10.35 -16.77
CA THR A 117 7.55 -9.55 -15.70
C THR A 117 6.06 -9.84 -15.53
N ILE A 118 5.52 -9.51 -14.35
CA ILE A 118 4.09 -9.58 -14.05
C ILE A 118 3.51 -8.17 -14.22
N GLY A 119 2.79 -7.95 -15.33
CA GLY A 119 2.17 -6.65 -15.61
C GLY A 119 2.92 -5.83 -16.68
N PRO A 120 2.54 -4.55 -16.87
CA PRO A 120 3.18 -3.69 -17.85
C PRO A 120 4.60 -3.35 -17.45
N PRO A 121 5.52 -3.20 -18.41
CA PRO A 121 6.85 -2.68 -18.13
C PRO A 121 6.77 -1.24 -17.59
N ARG A 122 7.43 -0.98 -16.46
CA ARG A 122 7.30 0.30 -15.74
C ARG A 122 7.80 1.52 -16.50
N PHE A 123 8.69 1.32 -17.45
CA PHE A 123 9.27 2.38 -18.27
C PHE A 123 8.47 2.69 -19.54
N VAL A 124 7.38 1.94 -19.82
CA VAL A 124 6.48 2.23 -20.95
C VAL A 124 5.48 3.30 -20.50
N ASN A 125 5.42 4.40 -21.26
CA ASN A 125 4.53 5.50 -20.98
C ASN A 125 3.44 5.62 -22.07
N GLU A 126 2.21 5.20 -21.77
CA GLU A 126 1.08 5.35 -22.70
C GLU A 126 0.60 6.80 -22.90
N ASP A 127 1.01 7.71 -22.04
CA ASP A 127 0.74 9.14 -22.25
C ASP A 127 1.68 9.73 -23.34
N ASP A 128 2.80 9.06 -23.62
CA ASP A 128 3.63 9.36 -24.79
C ASP A 128 2.96 8.85 -26.07
N MET A 129 2.71 9.76 -27.00
CA MET A 129 2.02 9.46 -28.26
C MET A 129 2.77 8.41 -29.10
N THR A 130 4.10 8.43 -29.06
CA THR A 130 4.94 7.51 -29.86
C THR A 130 4.84 6.09 -29.35
N ASP A 131 4.97 5.89 -28.04
CA ASP A 131 4.81 4.58 -27.42
C ASP A 131 3.40 4.05 -27.61
N ARG A 132 2.40 4.91 -27.40
CA ARG A 132 1.00 4.57 -27.59
C ARG A 132 0.73 4.06 -29.02
N LEU A 133 1.14 4.78 -30.06
CA LEU A 133 0.94 4.37 -31.46
C LEU A 133 1.63 3.05 -31.79
N ARG A 134 2.79 2.79 -31.20
CA ARG A 134 3.51 1.51 -31.37
C ARG A 134 2.79 0.35 -30.69
N ILE A 135 2.22 0.58 -29.50
CA ILE A 135 1.43 -0.44 -28.79
C ILE A 135 0.13 -0.75 -29.54
N GLU A 136 -0.58 0.29 -30.02
CA GLU A 136 -1.76 0.14 -30.87
C GLU A 136 -1.45 -0.67 -32.15
N ASN A 137 -0.31 -0.39 -32.79
CA ASN A 137 0.15 -1.17 -33.94
C ASN A 137 0.44 -2.63 -33.58
N ALA A 138 1.09 -2.88 -32.42
CA ALA A 138 1.36 -4.23 -31.94
C ALA A 138 0.05 -5.01 -31.69
N PHE A 139 -0.94 -4.39 -31.04
CA PHE A 139 -2.26 -4.98 -30.84
C PHE A 139 -2.94 -5.35 -32.16
N ASN A 140 -3.00 -4.44 -33.12
CA ASN A 140 -3.77 -4.61 -34.36
C ASN A 140 -3.08 -5.49 -35.42
N LYS A 141 -1.73 -5.58 -35.42
CA LYS A 141 -0.98 -6.25 -36.48
C LYS A 141 -0.28 -7.54 -36.04
N ASP A 142 0.08 -7.63 -34.75
CA ASP A 142 0.88 -8.75 -34.26
C ASP A 142 0.07 -9.78 -33.48
N ILE A 143 -1.08 -9.42 -32.94
CA ILE A 143 -2.02 -10.33 -32.29
C ILE A 143 -3.04 -10.82 -33.34
N GLU A 144 -3.05 -12.13 -33.59
CA GLU A 144 -3.97 -12.73 -34.56
C GLU A 144 -5.10 -13.47 -33.84
N PHE A 145 -6.29 -12.89 -33.93
CA PHE A 145 -7.51 -13.43 -33.30
C PHE A 145 -8.09 -14.61 -34.13
N SER A 146 -8.88 -15.44 -33.46
CA SER A 146 -9.67 -16.48 -34.08
C SER A 146 -10.68 -15.91 -35.08
N ASP A 147 -11.17 -16.72 -35.99
CA ASP A 147 -12.16 -16.28 -36.99
C ASP A 147 -13.49 -15.92 -36.35
N ASN A 148 -13.88 -16.57 -35.26
CA ASN A 148 -15.04 -16.18 -34.45
C ASN A 148 -14.88 -14.77 -33.88
N VAL A 149 -13.76 -14.48 -33.25
CA VAL A 149 -13.50 -13.11 -32.70
C VAL A 149 -13.49 -12.06 -33.82
N LYS A 150 -12.88 -12.36 -34.97
CA LYS A 150 -12.91 -11.42 -36.13
C LYS A 150 -14.34 -11.19 -36.64
N ALA A 151 -15.19 -12.21 -36.66
CA ALA A 151 -16.60 -12.07 -37.06
C ALA A 151 -17.38 -11.18 -36.09
N ILE A 152 -17.18 -11.36 -34.77
CA ILE A 152 -17.81 -10.54 -33.74
C ILE A 152 -17.36 -9.07 -33.85
N ILE A 153 -16.08 -8.82 -34.04
CA ILE A 153 -15.55 -7.46 -34.25
C ILE A 153 -16.20 -6.80 -35.48
N LYS A 154 -16.36 -7.54 -36.58
CA LYS A 154 -17.02 -7.06 -37.79
C LYS A 154 -18.51 -6.77 -37.56
N GLU A 155 -19.23 -7.67 -36.88
CA GLU A 155 -20.61 -7.48 -36.47
C GLU A 155 -20.79 -6.17 -35.68
N ALA A 156 -19.97 -5.97 -34.63
CA ALA A 156 -20.05 -4.79 -33.79
C ALA A 156 -19.78 -3.49 -34.56
N LYS A 157 -18.77 -3.49 -35.45
CA LYS A 157 -18.47 -2.33 -36.30
C LYS A 157 -19.61 -2.02 -37.27
N ASN A 158 -20.22 -3.03 -37.88
CA ASN A 158 -21.38 -2.84 -38.75
C ASN A 158 -22.56 -2.28 -37.95
N LYS A 159 -22.81 -2.79 -36.73
CA LYS A 159 -23.87 -2.28 -35.86
C LYS A 159 -23.62 -0.83 -35.46
N ALA A 160 -22.38 -0.43 -35.24
CA ALA A 160 -22.02 0.93 -34.90
C ALA A 160 -22.38 1.95 -35.98
N LEU A 161 -22.37 1.55 -37.27
CA LEU A 161 -22.76 2.42 -38.39
C LEU A 161 -24.23 2.89 -38.32
N GLU A 162 -25.11 2.16 -37.65
CA GLU A 162 -26.52 2.54 -37.46
C GLU A 162 -26.69 3.78 -36.58
N PHE A 163 -25.70 4.16 -35.80
CA PHE A 163 -25.82 5.20 -34.77
C PHE A 163 -25.25 6.55 -35.17
N ASN A 164 -24.56 6.65 -36.30
CA ASN A 164 -23.84 7.86 -36.73
C ASN A 164 -23.03 8.44 -35.53
N ASP A 165 -22.71 9.71 -35.56
CA ASP A 165 -21.90 10.40 -34.56
C ASP A 165 -22.37 10.19 -33.11
N TYR A 166 -21.74 9.28 -32.38
CA TYR A 166 -22.05 9.00 -30.98
C TYR A 166 -20.80 9.01 -30.08
N ASN A 167 -21.03 9.18 -28.80
CA ASN A 167 -20.02 9.07 -27.75
C ASN A 167 -20.37 7.90 -26.83
N VAL A 168 -19.39 7.36 -26.17
CA VAL A 168 -19.59 6.26 -25.20
C VAL A 168 -19.22 6.73 -23.81
N ILE A 169 -20.05 6.36 -22.82
CA ILE A 169 -19.67 6.36 -21.42
C ILE A 169 -19.57 4.91 -20.97
N ASN A 170 -18.36 4.47 -20.60
CA ASN A 170 -18.11 3.14 -20.06
C ASN A 170 -17.92 3.21 -18.55
N LEU A 171 -18.88 2.67 -17.81
CA LEU A 171 -18.91 2.65 -16.34
C LEU A 171 -18.48 1.28 -15.84
N ARG A 172 -17.28 1.21 -15.29
CA ARG A 172 -16.87 0.01 -14.58
C ARG A 172 -17.52 -0.02 -13.20
N ALA A 173 -18.61 -0.74 -13.08
CA ALA A 173 -19.47 -0.75 -11.89
C ALA A 173 -20.08 -2.14 -11.58
N GLY A 174 -19.61 -3.20 -12.23
CA GLY A 174 -20.07 -4.58 -12.01
C GLY A 174 -19.22 -5.31 -10.97
N ASP A 175 -18.28 -6.11 -11.46
CA ASP A 175 -17.41 -6.98 -10.64
C ASP A 175 -16.75 -6.26 -9.47
N VAL A 176 -16.26 -5.05 -9.70
CA VAL A 176 -15.55 -4.25 -8.68
C VAL A 176 -16.45 -3.79 -7.53
N VAL A 177 -17.76 -3.68 -7.75
CA VAL A 177 -18.73 -3.25 -6.75
C VAL A 177 -19.38 -4.44 -6.04
N TYR A 178 -19.80 -5.45 -6.79
CA TYR A 178 -20.56 -6.58 -6.25
C TYR A 178 -19.69 -7.71 -5.72
N PHE A 179 -18.43 -7.84 -6.17
CA PHE A 179 -17.56 -8.94 -5.78
C PHE A 179 -16.45 -8.56 -4.82
N GLY A 180 -16.41 -9.31 -3.77
CA GLY A 180 -15.44 -9.59 -2.75
C GLY A 180 -14.40 -8.50 -2.47
N ASN A 181 -13.20 -8.71 -2.98
CA ASN A 181 -12.03 -7.98 -2.47
C ASN A 181 -11.86 -6.54 -3.00
N TRP A 182 -12.40 -6.19 -4.17
CA TRP A 182 -12.23 -4.84 -4.71
C TRP A 182 -13.06 -3.80 -3.98
N ARG A 183 -14.33 -4.10 -3.65
CA ARG A 183 -15.19 -3.15 -2.93
C ARG A 183 -14.65 -2.80 -1.55
N LYS A 184 -13.84 -3.69 -0.96
CA LYS A 184 -13.24 -3.51 0.37
C LYS A 184 -11.95 -2.69 0.37
N LYS A 185 -11.38 -2.36 -0.80
CA LYS A 185 -10.17 -1.56 -0.96
C LYS A 185 -10.49 -0.09 -1.18
N ASP A 186 -9.62 0.79 -0.73
CA ASP A 186 -9.75 2.23 -1.00
C ASP A 186 -9.53 2.56 -2.48
N GLU A 187 -8.69 1.77 -3.17
CA GLU A 187 -8.43 1.94 -4.60
C GLU A 187 -9.65 1.77 -5.50
N ILE A 188 -10.79 1.29 -4.96
CA ILE A 188 -12.06 1.22 -5.72
C ILE A 188 -12.44 2.56 -6.33
N ILE A 189 -12.13 3.68 -5.68
CA ILE A 189 -12.42 5.03 -6.18
C ILE A 189 -11.73 5.38 -7.51
N PHE A 190 -10.64 4.68 -7.84
CA PHE A 190 -9.92 4.84 -9.11
C PHE A 190 -10.35 3.80 -10.15
N ARG A 191 -11.02 2.73 -9.73
CA ARG A 191 -11.40 1.60 -10.58
C ARG A 191 -12.88 1.65 -10.96
N ALA A 192 -13.74 1.96 -10.01
CA ALA A 192 -15.18 2.03 -10.22
C ALA A 192 -15.62 3.47 -10.52
N THR A 193 -16.60 3.60 -11.41
CA THR A 193 -17.23 4.87 -11.75
C THR A 193 -18.67 4.84 -11.26
N TYR A 194 -19.05 5.77 -10.42
CA TYR A 194 -20.42 5.89 -9.91
C TYR A 194 -21.36 6.48 -10.98
N PHE A 195 -22.61 6.04 -11.00
CA PHE A 195 -23.56 6.37 -12.07
C PHE A 195 -23.97 7.84 -12.11
N GLU A 196 -23.97 8.52 -10.97
CA GLU A 196 -24.26 9.96 -10.89
C GLU A 196 -23.22 10.81 -11.63
N LEU A 197 -21.98 10.32 -11.76
CA LEU A 197 -20.96 11.01 -12.58
C LEU A 197 -21.31 10.93 -14.07
N ALA A 198 -21.84 9.80 -14.54
CA ALA A 198 -22.34 9.70 -15.91
C ALA A 198 -23.52 10.63 -16.13
N LEU A 199 -24.45 10.73 -15.17
CA LEU A 199 -25.54 11.70 -15.22
C LEU A 199 -25.02 13.14 -15.30
N GLN A 200 -23.98 13.48 -14.53
CA GLN A 200 -23.35 14.81 -14.58
C GLN A 200 -22.75 15.10 -15.96
N ILE A 201 -22.04 14.13 -16.56
CA ILE A 201 -21.45 14.26 -17.91
C ILE A 201 -22.54 14.47 -18.95
N ILE A 202 -23.62 13.69 -18.89
CA ILE A 202 -24.77 13.79 -19.80
C ILE A 202 -25.42 15.18 -19.69
N LYS A 203 -25.70 15.65 -18.48
CA LYS A 203 -26.30 16.99 -18.25
C LYS A 203 -25.40 18.13 -18.72
N ALA A 204 -24.08 17.98 -18.62
CA ALA A 204 -23.11 18.96 -19.12
C ALA A 204 -22.98 18.97 -20.66
N ASN A 205 -23.50 17.95 -21.35
CA ASN A 205 -23.39 17.78 -22.79
C ASN A 205 -24.75 17.44 -23.44
N PRO A 206 -25.78 18.29 -23.32
CA PRO A 206 -27.17 17.95 -23.70
C PRO A 206 -27.36 17.64 -25.18
N ASN A 207 -26.48 18.16 -26.05
CA ASN A 207 -26.54 18.00 -27.51
C ASN A 207 -25.78 16.77 -28.01
N LYS A 208 -25.00 16.08 -27.14
CA LYS A 208 -24.26 14.87 -27.52
C LYS A 208 -25.14 13.64 -27.43
N LYS A 209 -24.97 12.72 -28.39
CA LYS A 209 -25.52 11.36 -28.28
C LYS A 209 -24.58 10.51 -27.47
N PHE A 210 -25.09 9.84 -26.43
CA PHE A 210 -24.35 8.93 -25.58
C PHE A 210 -24.91 7.51 -25.63
N ILE A 211 -24.03 6.52 -25.71
CA ILE A 211 -24.34 5.11 -25.49
C ILE A 211 -23.63 4.68 -24.20
N ILE A 212 -24.40 4.17 -23.25
CA ILE A 212 -23.92 3.87 -21.89
C ILE A 212 -23.64 2.39 -21.76
N PHE A 213 -22.39 2.06 -21.44
CA PHE A 213 -21.91 0.71 -21.19
C PHE A 213 -21.59 0.53 -19.70
N SER A 214 -21.98 -0.60 -19.14
CA SER A 214 -21.50 -1.12 -17.87
C SER A 214 -21.71 -2.64 -17.82
N GLU A 215 -21.01 -3.28 -16.89
CA GLU A 215 -21.32 -4.65 -16.48
C GLU A 215 -22.60 -4.72 -15.64
N ASP A 216 -22.99 -3.65 -14.95
CA ASP A 216 -24.25 -3.54 -14.21
C ASP A 216 -25.40 -3.15 -15.16
N VAL A 217 -26.08 -4.18 -15.66
CA VAL A 217 -27.14 -4.06 -16.66
C VAL A 217 -28.31 -3.20 -16.16
N GLU A 218 -28.74 -3.44 -14.93
CA GLU A 218 -29.92 -2.79 -14.35
C GLU A 218 -29.67 -1.29 -14.08
N SER A 219 -28.49 -0.96 -13.55
CA SER A 219 -28.16 0.43 -13.25
C SER A 219 -27.99 1.28 -14.50
N VAL A 220 -27.50 0.71 -15.61
CA VAL A 220 -27.46 1.39 -16.92
C VAL A 220 -28.86 1.74 -17.39
N ASP A 221 -29.79 0.77 -17.33
CA ASP A 221 -31.17 0.99 -17.78
C ASP A 221 -31.86 2.05 -16.90
N LYS A 222 -31.73 1.99 -15.57
CA LYS A 222 -32.23 3.01 -14.63
C LYS A 222 -31.69 4.41 -14.95
N LEU A 223 -30.40 4.55 -15.25
CA LEU A 223 -29.81 5.83 -15.65
C LEU A 223 -30.44 6.35 -16.95
N CYS A 224 -30.55 5.50 -17.98
CA CYS A 224 -31.12 5.89 -19.26
C CYS A 224 -32.61 6.23 -19.18
N ASP A 225 -33.38 5.46 -18.42
CA ASP A 225 -34.82 5.69 -18.18
C ASP A 225 -35.04 6.99 -17.37
N PHE A 226 -34.18 7.27 -16.38
CA PHE A 226 -34.21 8.52 -15.62
C PHE A 226 -33.95 9.74 -16.50
N VAL A 227 -32.94 9.65 -17.39
CA VAL A 227 -32.61 10.76 -18.32
C VAL A 227 -33.71 10.93 -19.37
N ASN A 228 -34.38 9.85 -19.77
CA ASN A 228 -35.48 9.80 -20.72
C ASN A 228 -35.24 10.64 -22.00
N SER A 229 -34.10 10.45 -22.63
CA SER A 229 -33.69 11.20 -23.84
C SER A 229 -33.36 10.26 -24.98
N LYS A 230 -33.84 10.57 -26.19
CA LYS A 230 -33.45 9.85 -27.41
C LYS A 230 -31.94 9.88 -27.72
N ASN A 231 -31.24 10.83 -27.13
CA ASN A 231 -29.80 10.97 -27.26
C ASN A 231 -29.00 10.13 -26.22
N VAL A 232 -29.66 9.46 -25.28
CA VAL A 232 -29.02 8.63 -24.25
C VAL A 232 -29.56 7.22 -24.32
N ILE A 233 -28.73 6.28 -24.74
CA ILE A 233 -29.13 4.93 -25.11
C ILE A 233 -28.37 3.94 -24.25
N SER A 234 -29.10 3.00 -23.64
CA SER A 234 -28.51 1.84 -22.97
C SER A 234 -27.88 0.90 -24.00
N ALA A 235 -26.63 0.49 -23.79
CA ALA A 235 -25.98 -0.55 -24.60
C ALA A 235 -26.76 -1.87 -24.57
N ASN A 236 -27.55 -2.14 -23.52
CA ASN A 236 -28.38 -3.32 -23.40
C ASN A 236 -29.53 -3.40 -24.43
N LYS A 237 -29.88 -2.26 -25.08
CA LYS A 237 -30.81 -2.19 -26.20
C LYS A 237 -30.14 -2.42 -27.56
N ILE A 238 -28.81 -2.45 -27.62
CA ILE A 238 -27.99 -2.55 -28.85
C ILE A 238 -27.40 -3.95 -28.98
N ARG A 239 -26.94 -4.49 -27.85
CA ARG A 239 -26.29 -5.80 -27.75
C ARG A 239 -27.19 -6.79 -27.02
N ASP A 240 -27.09 -8.05 -27.35
CA ASP A 240 -27.64 -9.12 -26.51
C ASP A 240 -26.67 -9.39 -25.35
N TRP A 241 -26.96 -8.78 -24.18
CA TRP A 241 -26.11 -8.90 -23.00
C TRP A 241 -26.14 -10.32 -22.37
N LYS A 242 -26.98 -11.23 -22.87
CA LYS A 242 -27.05 -12.65 -22.46
C LYS A 242 -26.15 -13.55 -23.29
N ARG A 243 -25.55 -13.05 -24.36
CA ARG A 243 -24.61 -13.83 -25.18
C ARG A 243 -23.36 -14.20 -24.39
N PRO A 244 -22.55 -15.21 -24.84
CA PRO A 244 -21.32 -15.61 -24.16
C PRO A 244 -20.38 -14.44 -23.89
N ASN A 245 -19.72 -14.45 -22.71
CA ASN A 245 -18.87 -13.34 -22.25
C ASN A 245 -17.76 -12.98 -23.25
N LEU A 246 -17.20 -13.96 -23.96
CA LEU A 246 -16.19 -13.72 -25.01
C LEU A 246 -16.75 -12.82 -26.12
N GLU A 247 -17.93 -13.19 -26.63
CA GLU A 247 -18.59 -12.47 -27.70
C GLU A 247 -18.97 -11.07 -27.26
N LEU A 248 -19.55 -10.96 -26.06
CA LEU A 248 -19.91 -9.68 -25.48
C LEU A 248 -18.69 -8.77 -25.28
N PHE A 249 -17.59 -9.31 -24.78
CA PHE A 249 -16.36 -8.59 -24.59
C PHE A 249 -15.82 -7.99 -25.89
N PHE A 250 -15.69 -8.80 -26.95
CA PHE A 250 -15.19 -8.30 -28.24
C PHE A 250 -16.18 -7.41 -28.97
N PHE A 251 -17.48 -7.68 -28.84
CA PHE A 251 -18.51 -6.76 -29.34
C PHE A 251 -18.40 -5.38 -28.71
N ASP A 252 -18.32 -5.31 -27.37
CA ASP A 252 -18.27 -4.05 -26.64
C ASP A 252 -17.05 -3.23 -27.00
N ILE A 253 -15.84 -3.82 -26.97
CA ILE A 253 -14.61 -3.07 -27.33
C ILE A 253 -14.62 -2.60 -28.77
N ALA A 254 -15.12 -3.40 -29.71
CA ALA A 254 -15.19 -3.05 -31.13
C ALA A 254 -16.23 -1.96 -31.38
N PHE A 255 -17.40 -2.06 -30.75
CA PHE A 255 -18.44 -1.02 -30.82
C PHE A 255 -17.96 0.31 -30.25
N MET A 256 -17.36 0.28 -29.02
CA MET A 256 -16.78 1.46 -28.39
C MET A 256 -15.69 2.11 -29.25
N SER A 257 -14.92 1.30 -30.00
CA SER A 257 -13.84 1.82 -30.83
C SER A 257 -14.34 2.70 -32.00
N CYS A 258 -15.61 2.59 -32.37
CA CYS A 258 -16.22 3.40 -33.43
C CYS A 258 -16.79 4.75 -32.94
N ALA A 259 -16.75 5.03 -31.63
CA ALA A 259 -17.23 6.28 -31.08
C ALA A 259 -16.31 7.46 -31.37
N LYS A 260 -16.83 8.70 -31.26
CA LYS A 260 -16.03 9.93 -31.33
C LYS A 260 -15.22 10.13 -30.05
N GLU A 261 -15.86 9.99 -28.90
CA GLU A 261 -15.27 10.16 -27.58
C GLU A 261 -15.67 8.99 -26.69
N LEU A 262 -14.72 8.51 -25.89
CA LEU A 262 -14.91 7.45 -24.92
C LEU A 262 -14.60 7.96 -23.52
N TYR A 263 -15.64 8.14 -22.73
CA TYR A 263 -15.57 8.53 -21.32
C TYR A 263 -15.44 7.29 -20.45
N SER A 264 -14.36 7.16 -19.70
CA SER A 264 -14.11 5.99 -18.86
C SER A 264 -13.16 6.30 -17.71
N SER A 265 -13.10 5.41 -16.70
CA SER A 265 -12.01 5.46 -15.71
C SER A 265 -10.68 5.08 -16.37
N ALA A 266 -9.59 5.74 -15.98
CA ALA A 266 -8.26 5.53 -16.58
C ALA A 266 -7.68 4.12 -16.39
N THR A 267 -8.23 3.34 -15.44
CA THR A 267 -7.66 2.03 -15.05
C THR A 267 -8.39 0.82 -15.64
N SER A 268 -9.38 1.03 -16.53
CA SER A 268 -10.11 -0.06 -17.15
C SER A 268 -9.46 -0.50 -18.46
N SER A 269 -9.17 -1.79 -18.59
CA SER A 269 -8.57 -2.38 -19.79
C SER A 269 -9.53 -2.47 -20.99
N VAL A 270 -10.84 -2.53 -20.76
CA VAL A 270 -11.84 -2.58 -21.85
C VAL A 270 -11.82 -1.30 -22.70
N PRO A 271 -11.98 -0.10 -22.14
CA PRO A 271 -11.86 1.13 -22.92
C PRO A 271 -10.44 1.36 -23.48
N GLN A 272 -9.40 0.85 -22.83
CA GLN A 272 -8.03 0.90 -23.34
C GLN A 272 -7.90 0.09 -24.63
N LEU A 273 -8.44 -1.12 -24.69
CA LEU A 273 -8.45 -1.93 -25.91
C LEU A 273 -9.29 -1.31 -27.04
N ALA A 274 -10.43 -0.67 -26.71
CA ALA A 274 -11.19 0.09 -27.71
C ALA A 274 -10.36 1.19 -28.35
N ARG A 275 -9.54 1.89 -27.57
CA ARG A 275 -8.58 2.89 -28.06
C ARG A 275 -7.47 2.26 -28.92
N TYR A 276 -7.00 1.06 -28.58
CA TYR A 276 -6.03 0.35 -29.44
C TYR A 276 -6.62 -0.03 -30.80
N MET A 277 -7.91 -0.38 -30.86
CA MET A 277 -8.58 -0.67 -32.12
C MET A 277 -8.76 0.57 -33.03
N ASN A 278 -8.75 1.79 -32.49
CA ASN A 278 -8.94 3.03 -33.25
C ASN A 278 -8.09 4.16 -32.66
N LYS A 279 -7.00 4.50 -33.34
CA LYS A 279 -6.09 5.59 -32.96
C LYS A 279 -6.75 6.96 -32.86
N ASN A 280 -7.88 7.18 -33.56
CA ASN A 280 -8.59 8.45 -33.59
C ASN A 280 -9.60 8.58 -32.44
N LEU A 281 -9.86 7.50 -31.66
CA LEU A 281 -10.79 7.52 -30.55
C LEU A 281 -10.25 8.39 -29.42
N LYS A 282 -10.94 9.48 -29.13
CA LYS A 282 -10.56 10.39 -28.04
C LYS A 282 -11.01 9.82 -26.69
N GLY A 283 -10.05 9.39 -25.88
CA GLY A 283 -10.31 8.93 -24.51
C GLY A 283 -10.43 10.11 -23.53
N ILE A 284 -11.45 10.08 -22.69
CA ILE A 284 -11.71 11.11 -21.67
C ILE A 284 -11.81 10.42 -20.31
N ASN A 285 -10.96 10.82 -19.36
CA ASN A 285 -11.03 10.30 -18.01
C ASN A 285 -12.22 10.93 -17.26
N THR A 286 -13.21 10.12 -16.92
CA THR A 286 -14.43 10.55 -16.21
C THR A 286 -14.13 11.23 -14.88
N LEU A 287 -13.18 10.68 -14.09
CA LEU A 287 -12.83 11.20 -12.76
C LEU A 287 -12.07 12.53 -12.80
N ARG A 288 -11.57 12.94 -13.99
CA ARG A 288 -10.87 14.21 -14.20
C ARG A 288 -11.65 15.19 -15.08
N TYR A 289 -12.85 14.84 -15.50
CA TYR A 289 -13.68 15.66 -16.38
C TYR A 289 -14.23 16.90 -15.67
N PHE A 290 -14.54 16.78 -14.39
CA PHE A 290 -14.95 17.86 -13.52
C PHE A 290 -13.96 18.03 -12.38
N SER A 291 -13.92 19.22 -11.75
CA SER A 291 -13.17 19.44 -10.52
C SER A 291 -13.75 18.62 -9.35
N GLU A 292 -13.00 18.50 -8.24
CA GLU A 292 -13.49 17.79 -7.06
C GLU A 292 -14.71 18.48 -6.45
N GLU A 293 -14.72 19.81 -6.42
CA GLU A 293 -15.85 20.63 -5.95
C GLU A 293 -17.10 20.39 -6.79
N GLN A 294 -16.99 20.43 -8.12
CA GLN A 294 -18.11 20.20 -9.02
C GLN A 294 -18.69 18.80 -8.89
N ARG A 295 -17.83 17.78 -8.68
CA ARG A 295 -18.27 16.40 -8.44
C ARG A 295 -18.93 16.25 -7.09
N TYR A 296 -18.37 16.88 -6.04
CA TYR A 296 -18.92 16.86 -4.70
C TYR A 296 -20.34 17.46 -4.67
N GLU A 297 -20.48 18.69 -5.11
CA GLU A 297 -21.77 19.40 -5.14
C GLU A 297 -22.84 18.65 -5.95
N PHE A 298 -22.45 18.09 -7.11
CA PHE A 298 -23.39 17.35 -7.93
C PHE A 298 -23.80 16.04 -7.27
N LEU A 299 -22.85 15.27 -6.77
CA LEU A 299 -23.09 13.97 -6.16
C LEU A 299 -23.93 14.11 -4.87
N GLU A 300 -23.62 15.08 -4.02
CA GLU A 300 -24.37 15.36 -2.80
C GLU A 300 -25.85 15.64 -3.08
N LYS A 301 -26.14 16.44 -4.11
CA LYS A 301 -27.51 16.79 -4.51
C LYS A 301 -28.26 15.65 -5.19
N ASN A 302 -27.56 14.67 -5.77
CA ASN A 302 -28.17 13.69 -6.67
C ASN A 302 -27.96 12.23 -6.25
N ILE A 303 -27.41 11.95 -5.08
CA ILE A 303 -26.97 10.61 -4.69
C ILE A 303 -28.08 9.54 -4.68
N ASP A 304 -29.31 9.89 -4.38
CA ASP A 304 -30.44 8.96 -4.34
C ASP A 304 -31.35 9.02 -5.57
N ILE A 305 -31.05 9.91 -6.54
CA ILE A 305 -31.96 10.24 -7.64
C ILE A 305 -32.21 9.08 -8.61
N LEU A 306 -31.21 8.18 -8.76
CA LEU A 306 -31.26 7.07 -9.72
C LEU A 306 -31.84 5.77 -9.11
N ASN A 307 -32.19 5.76 -7.84
CA ASN A 307 -32.66 4.57 -7.13
C ASN A 307 -31.86 3.28 -7.42
N LEU A 308 -30.54 3.40 -7.28
CA LEU A 308 -29.60 2.33 -7.57
C LEU A 308 -29.63 1.23 -6.50
N HIS A 309 -29.01 0.08 -6.81
CA HIS A 309 -28.79 -0.98 -5.85
C HIS A 309 -27.99 -0.47 -4.62
N PRO A 310 -28.27 -0.97 -3.39
CA PRO A 310 -27.58 -0.51 -2.18
C PRO A 310 -26.06 -0.48 -2.30
N MET A 311 -25.40 -1.49 -2.87
CA MET A 311 -23.96 -1.50 -3.04
C MET A 311 -23.44 -0.40 -3.98
N GLN A 312 -24.21 -0.01 -5.02
CA GLN A 312 -23.87 1.16 -5.86
C GLN A 312 -24.01 2.45 -5.06
N LYS A 313 -25.07 2.59 -4.25
CA LYS A 313 -25.22 3.73 -3.33
C LYS A 313 -24.08 3.81 -2.32
N ALA A 314 -23.64 2.66 -1.78
CA ALA A 314 -22.47 2.61 -0.89
C ALA A 314 -21.20 3.13 -1.57
N LEU A 315 -20.97 2.78 -2.85
CA LEU A 315 -19.88 3.32 -3.65
C LEU A 315 -20.00 4.85 -3.81
N SER A 316 -21.19 5.35 -4.15
CA SER A 316 -21.43 6.79 -4.31
C SER A 316 -21.20 7.56 -3.00
N TYR A 317 -21.67 7.05 -1.86
CA TYR A 317 -21.38 7.63 -0.55
C TYR A 317 -19.90 7.57 -0.18
N PHE A 318 -19.18 6.54 -0.59
CA PHE A 318 -17.75 6.46 -0.36
C PHE A 318 -16.98 7.48 -1.23
N HIS A 319 -17.41 7.71 -2.47
CA HIS A 319 -16.89 8.81 -3.28
C HIS A 319 -17.17 10.18 -2.65
N LEU A 320 -18.38 10.42 -2.10
CA LEU A 320 -18.67 11.64 -1.33
C LEU A 320 -17.73 11.81 -0.14
N PHE A 321 -17.51 10.76 0.63
CA PHE A 321 -16.55 10.79 1.72
C PHE A 321 -15.14 11.21 1.26
N ILE A 322 -14.65 10.62 0.15
CA ILE A 322 -13.31 10.95 -0.38
C ILE A 322 -13.25 12.40 -0.86
N LEU A 323 -14.26 12.87 -1.60
CA LEU A 323 -14.33 14.25 -2.08
C LEU A 323 -14.40 15.23 -0.91
N ALA A 324 -15.30 14.99 0.04
CA ALA A 324 -15.43 15.81 1.26
C ALA A 324 -14.11 15.88 2.06
N ARG A 325 -13.41 14.75 2.19
CA ARG A 325 -12.10 14.70 2.86
C ARG A 325 -11.05 15.57 2.13
N ASN A 326 -10.99 15.47 0.80
CA ASN A 326 -10.06 16.25 -0.02
C ASN A 326 -10.36 17.76 0.05
N LEU A 327 -11.65 18.11 0.11
CA LEU A 327 -12.15 19.48 0.31
C LEU A 327 -12.06 19.96 1.77
N LYS A 328 -11.56 19.11 2.67
CA LYS A 328 -11.36 19.43 4.11
C LYS A 328 -12.65 19.74 4.86
N GLU A 329 -13.73 19.07 4.48
CA GLU A 329 -14.98 19.14 5.23
C GLU A 329 -14.80 18.63 6.68
N ASN A 330 -15.71 19.01 7.56
CA ASN A 330 -15.62 18.64 8.97
C ASN A 330 -15.84 17.13 9.19
N TYR A 331 -15.28 16.58 10.26
CA TYR A 331 -15.34 15.15 10.57
C TYR A 331 -16.76 14.59 10.73
N ASP A 332 -17.74 15.40 11.10
CA ASP A 332 -19.13 14.93 11.25
C ASP A 332 -19.74 14.62 9.89
N ILE A 333 -19.48 15.42 8.88
CA ILE A 333 -19.87 15.18 7.48
C ILE A 333 -19.17 13.92 6.96
N LEU A 334 -17.85 13.78 7.19
CA LEU A 334 -17.10 12.59 6.77
C LEU A 334 -17.69 11.31 7.40
N ILE A 335 -17.95 11.33 8.70
CA ILE A 335 -18.55 10.21 9.43
C ILE A 335 -19.99 9.94 8.96
N TYR A 336 -20.74 10.97 8.63
CA TYR A 336 -22.08 10.82 8.08
C TYR A 336 -22.07 10.03 6.77
N TYR A 337 -21.24 10.41 5.79
CA TYR A 337 -21.17 9.69 4.52
C TYR A 337 -20.71 8.25 4.68
N LEU A 338 -19.74 8.01 5.55
CA LEU A 338 -19.29 6.65 5.87
C LEU A 338 -20.39 5.79 6.51
N ARG A 339 -21.24 6.36 7.36
CA ARG A 339 -22.39 5.68 7.93
C ARG A 339 -23.46 5.36 6.89
N GLN A 340 -23.70 6.28 5.94
CA GLN A 340 -24.60 6.01 4.83
C GLN A 340 -24.04 4.90 3.92
N ALA A 341 -22.73 4.92 3.61
CA ALA A 341 -22.09 3.83 2.89
C ALA A 341 -22.25 2.50 3.64
N LEU A 342 -21.96 2.48 4.94
CA LEU A 342 -22.11 1.28 5.77
C LEU A 342 -23.56 0.76 5.84
N LYS A 343 -24.55 1.65 5.89
CA LYS A 343 -25.97 1.26 5.88
C LYS A 343 -26.34 0.51 4.60
N ASN A 344 -25.72 0.84 3.49
CA ASN A 344 -25.97 0.25 2.18
C ASN A 344 -25.07 -0.96 1.86
N ASP A 345 -23.99 -1.20 2.63
CA ASP A 345 -23.06 -2.33 2.47
C ASP A 345 -22.52 -2.73 3.85
N LEU A 346 -23.36 -3.45 4.62
CA LEU A 346 -23.13 -3.78 6.03
C LEU A 346 -21.89 -4.66 6.27
N ASP A 347 -21.54 -5.50 5.29
CA ASP A 347 -20.41 -6.43 5.42
C ASP A 347 -19.05 -5.83 5.08
N ASN A 348 -19.03 -4.57 4.72
CA ASN A 348 -17.80 -3.87 4.34
C ASN A 348 -17.19 -3.12 5.52
N ASP A 349 -16.28 -3.77 6.22
CA ASP A 349 -15.59 -3.18 7.38
C ASP A 349 -14.67 -1.99 7.02
N LYS A 350 -14.40 -1.74 5.74
CA LYS A 350 -13.69 -0.54 5.28
C LYS A 350 -14.31 0.74 5.85
N TYR A 351 -15.64 0.84 5.78
CA TYR A 351 -16.33 2.02 6.29
C TYR A 351 -16.21 2.16 7.81
N ARG A 352 -16.21 1.03 8.55
CA ARG A 352 -15.98 1.04 10.00
C ARG A 352 -14.58 1.50 10.36
N ILE A 353 -13.58 1.06 9.60
CA ILE A 353 -12.17 1.48 9.77
C ILE A 353 -12.06 2.99 9.60
N HIS A 354 -12.62 3.54 8.51
CA HIS A 354 -12.61 4.99 8.28
C HIS A 354 -13.42 5.77 9.32
N ILE A 355 -14.57 5.27 9.79
CA ILE A 355 -15.33 5.91 10.88
C ILE A 355 -14.47 6.03 12.14
N ILE A 356 -13.79 4.93 12.54
CA ILE A 356 -12.93 4.94 13.73
C ILE A 356 -11.75 5.90 13.53
N ALA A 357 -11.11 5.90 12.36
CA ALA A 357 -10.00 6.81 12.05
C ALA A 357 -10.45 8.28 12.17
N ASN A 358 -11.60 8.65 11.62
CA ASN A 358 -12.12 10.01 11.72
C ASN A 358 -12.55 10.38 13.16
N LEU A 359 -13.07 9.44 13.95
CA LEU A 359 -13.32 9.67 15.38
C LEU A 359 -12.02 9.90 16.17
N VAL A 360 -10.95 9.18 15.83
CA VAL A 360 -9.61 9.36 16.42
C VAL A 360 -9.02 10.72 16.04
N LEU A 361 -9.08 11.12 14.77
CA LEU A 361 -8.63 12.42 14.28
C LEU A 361 -9.42 13.58 14.94
N LYS A 362 -10.71 13.39 15.13
CA LYS A 362 -11.59 14.32 15.87
C LYS A 362 -11.33 14.32 17.38
N GLN A 363 -10.46 13.43 17.90
CA GLN A 363 -10.17 13.20 19.32
C GLN A 363 -11.38 12.69 20.14
N GLU A 364 -12.39 12.14 19.49
CA GLU A 364 -13.54 11.50 20.14
C GLU A 364 -13.22 10.04 20.58
N TYR A 365 -12.13 9.88 21.33
CA TYR A 365 -11.60 8.56 21.71
C TYR A 365 -12.62 7.67 22.45
N LYS A 366 -13.50 8.28 23.27
CA LYS A 366 -14.56 7.52 23.97
C LYS A 366 -15.52 6.86 23.01
N LYS A 367 -15.95 7.58 21.95
CA LYS A 367 -16.86 7.05 20.92
C LYS A 367 -16.15 5.99 20.09
N ALA A 368 -14.91 6.25 19.66
CA ALA A 368 -14.09 5.30 18.91
C ALA A 368 -13.87 4.00 19.69
N ASN A 369 -13.50 4.10 20.98
CA ASN A 369 -13.29 2.94 21.84
C ASN A 369 -14.57 2.12 22.05
N ARG A 370 -15.73 2.76 22.26
CA ARG A 370 -17.02 2.09 22.38
C ARG A 370 -17.41 1.37 21.08
N TYR A 371 -17.13 2.00 19.93
CA TYR A 371 -17.44 1.39 18.64
C TYR A 371 -16.51 0.20 18.36
N LEU A 372 -15.23 0.29 18.67
CA LEU A 372 -14.31 -0.85 18.62
C LEU A 372 -14.72 -2.00 19.53
N SER A 373 -15.19 -1.70 20.76
CA SER A 373 -15.73 -2.71 21.65
C SER A 373 -16.87 -3.50 20.99
N PHE A 374 -17.82 -2.82 20.35
CA PHE A 374 -18.90 -3.46 19.61
C PHE A 374 -18.38 -4.33 18.46
N ILE A 375 -17.46 -3.80 17.64
CA ILE A 375 -16.88 -4.52 16.49
C ILE A 375 -16.12 -5.77 16.96
N PHE A 376 -15.33 -5.67 18.03
CA PHE A 376 -14.54 -6.80 18.53
C PHE A 376 -15.39 -7.91 19.14
N ASN A 377 -16.59 -7.59 19.61
CA ASN A 377 -17.53 -8.61 20.07
C ASN A 377 -18.34 -9.26 18.94
N THR A 378 -18.44 -8.64 17.76
CA THR A 378 -19.33 -9.08 16.69
C THR A 378 -18.63 -9.50 15.41
N ARG A 379 -17.49 -8.87 15.05
CA ARG A 379 -16.82 -8.96 13.75
C ARG A 379 -15.29 -8.83 13.84
N TYR A 380 -14.70 -9.33 14.90
CA TYR A 380 -13.26 -9.15 15.16
C TYR A 380 -12.38 -9.63 14.01
N ASN A 381 -12.60 -10.86 13.54
CA ASN A 381 -11.74 -11.47 12.54
C ASN A 381 -11.81 -10.75 11.19
N GLU A 382 -13.01 -10.44 10.74
CA GLU A 382 -13.25 -9.72 9.47
C GLU A 382 -12.66 -8.31 9.52
N PHE A 383 -12.90 -7.60 10.62
CA PHE A 383 -12.38 -6.24 10.80
C PHE A 383 -10.85 -6.21 10.85
N ILE A 384 -10.23 -7.07 11.66
CA ILE A 384 -8.76 -7.11 11.82
C ILE A 384 -8.07 -7.60 10.54
N SER A 385 -8.60 -8.63 9.89
CA SER A 385 -8.08 -9.09 8.60
C SER A 385 -8.08 -7.96 7.57
N LEU A 386 -9.22 -7.30 7.40
CA LEU A 386 -9.34 -6.21 6.44
C LEU A 386 -8.45 -5.01 6.79
N PHE A 387 -8.38 -4.65 8.09
CA PHE A 387 -7.55 -3.54 8.56
C PHE A 387 -6.08 -3.73 8.18
N PHE A 388 -5.53 -4.94 8.39
CA PHE A 388 -4.12 -5.22 8.12
C PHE A 388 -3.84 -5.58 6.66
N GLU A 389 -4.80 -6.12 5.92
CA GLU A 389 -4.62 -6.45 4.51
C GLU A 389 -4.57 -5.21 3.61
N PHE A 390 -5.42 -4.20 3.86
CA PHE A 390 -5.64 -3.12 2.89
C PHE A 390 -5.39 -1.70 3.41
N GLN A 391 -5.38 -1.46 4.73
CA GLN A 391 -5.41 -0.11 5.30
C GLN A 391 -4.13 0.31 6.04
N ILE A 392 -3.16 -0.59 6.15
CA ILE A 392 -1.99 -0.39 7.03
C ILE A 392 -1.20 0.89 6.74
N ASN A 393 -1.01 1.25 5.47
CA ASN A 393 -0.06 2.31 5.12
C ASN A 393 -0.63 3.73 5.27
N THR A 394 -1.93 3.93 5.14
CA THR A 394 -2.55 5.26 5.09
C THR A 394 -3.03 5.75 6.46
N LEU A 395 -3.65 4.90 7.27
CA LEU A 395 -4.29 5.29 8.53
C LEU A 395 -3.47 4.99 9.79
N THR A 396 -2.48 4.10 9.71
CA THR A 396 -1.74 3.64 10.90
C THR A 396 -0.99 4.74 11.63
N ASN A 397 -0.49 5.74 10.91
CA ASN A 397 0.21 6.86 11.54
C ASN A 397 -0.73 7.72 12.37
N ASP A 398 -1.98 7.91 11.92
CA ASP A 398 -2.98 8.68 12.64
C ASP A 398 -3.32 8.02 14.00
N PHE A 399 -3.44 6.69 14.00
CA PHE A 399 -3.65 5.93 15.22
C PHE A 399 -2.47 6.00 16.19
N LEU A 400 -1.23 5.82 15.69
CA LEU A 400 -0.03 5.84 16.53
C LEU A 400 0.36 7.23 17.05
N ASN A 401 -0.05 8.29 16.36
CA ASN A 401 0.19 9.68 16.75
C ASN A 401 -0.89 10.21 17.71
N ALA A 402 -2.02 9.51 17.81
CA ALA A 402 -3.10 9.91 18.71
C ALA A 402 -2.71 9.74 20.17
N LYS A 403 -3.13 10.69 21.04
CA LYS A 403 -2.88 10.68 22.48
C LYS A 403 -3.81 9.68 23.21
N ILE A 404 -3.67 8.40 22.91
CA ILE A 404 -4.47 7.31 23.48
C ILE A 404 -3.85 6.85 24.79
N ASN A 405 -4.68 6.61 25.81
CA ASN A 405 -4.26 6.14 27.13
C ASN A 405 -5.10 4.93 27.59
N SER A 406 -4.78 4.38 28.74
CA SER A 406 -5.40 3.16 29.29
C SER A 406 -6.92 3.23 29.54
N LYS A 407 -7.53 4.44 29.55
CA LYS A 407 -9.01 4.62 29.60
C LYS A 407 -9.71 4.10 28.33
N PHE A 408 -8.96 3.85 27.26
CA PHE A 408 -9.46 3.40 25.96
C PHE A 408 -8.86 2.05 25.54
N PRO A 409 -9.18 0.95 26.24
CA PRO A 409 -8.49 -0.33 26.09
C PRO A 409 -8.58 -0.93 24.67
N TYR A 410 -9.69 -0.74 23.96
CA TYR A 410 -9.85 -1.28 22.60
C TYR A 410 -9.05 -0.48 21.56
N LEU A 411 -8.90 0.84 21.74
CA LEU A 411 -7.99 1.65 20.95
C LEU A 411 -6.54 1.29 21.25
N CYS A 412 -6.18 1.09 22.53
CA CYS A 412 -4.85 0.60 22.90
C CYS A 412 -4.56 -0.76 22.28
N PHE A 413 -5.52 -1.69 22.28
CA PHE A 413 -5.38 -2.98 21.62
C PHE A 413 -5.10 -2.85 20.12
N LEU A 414 -5.86 -2.02 19.41
CA LEU A 414 -5.64 -1.76 17.99
C LEU A 414 -4.25 -1.16 17.75
N ASN A 415 -3.84 -0.18 18.56
CA ASN A 415 -2.51 0.43 18.48
C ASN A 415 -1.37 -0.57 18.79
N ALA A 416 -1.58 -1.50 19.72
CA ALA A 416 -0.62 -2.58 19.98
C ALA A 416 -0.42 -3.44 18.73
N LYS A 417 -1.50 -3.85 18.06
CA LYS A 417 -1.42 -4.61 16.80
C LYS A 417 -0.75 -3.81 15.69
N ILE A 418 -1.07 -2.53 15.53
CA ILE A 418 -0.43 -1.64 14.54
C ILE A 418 1.08 -1.52 14.82
N ALA A 419 1.46 -1.25 16.07
CA ALA A 419 2.85 -1.11 16.47
C ALA A 419 3.64 -2.41 16.24
N ASN A 420 3.04 -3.57 16.57
CA ASN A 420 3.65 -4.87 16.33
C ASN A 420 3.86 -5.16 14.84
N HIS A 421 2.86 -4.88 14.02
CA HIS A 421 2.97 -5.01 12.57
C HIS A 421 4.10 -4.14 11.98
N LYS A 422 4.30 -2.94 12.54
CA LYS A 422 5.41 -2.03 12.19
C LYS A 422 6.74 -2.40 12.88
N LYS A 423 6.80 -3.49 13.62
CA LYS A 423 7.99 -3.95 14.38
C LYS A 423 8.48 -2.93 15.42
N LEU A 424 7.56 -2.15 15.98
CA LEU A 424 7.80 -1.20 17.06
C LEU A 424 7.57 -1.89 18.41
N HIS A 425 8.42 -2.84 18.78
CA HIS A 425 8.20 -3.80 19.87
C HIS A 425 7.91 -3.14 21.21
N GLU A 426 8.65 -2.09 21.59
CA GLU A 426 8.40 -1.38 22.85
C GLU A 426 7.02 -0.72 22.88
N LYS A 427 6.63 0.00 21.80
CA LYS A 427 5.31 0.63 21.71
C LYS A 427 4.19 -0.41 21.68
N ALA A 428 4.40 -1.53 20.98
CA ALA A 428 3.45 -2.61 20.93
C ALA A 428 3.17 -3.18 22.33
N PHE A 429 4.22 -3.45 23.10
CA PHE A 429 4.12 -3.92 24.48
C PHE A 429 3.45 -2.89 25.39
N GLN A 430 3.83 -1.61 25.32
CA GLN A 430 3.24 -0.53 26.13
C GLN A 430 1.74 -0.41 25.88
N TYR A 431 1.30 -0.38 24.61
CA TYR A 431 -0.12 -0.33 24.26
C TYR A 431 -0.88 -1.61 24.66
N ALA A 432 -0.27 -2.79 24.52
CA ALA A 432 -0.88 -4.04 24.95
C ALA A 432 -1.10 -4.07 26.47
N LYS A 433 -0.15 -3.56 27.25
CA LYS A 433 -0.28 -3.42 28.69
C LYS A 433 -1.41 -2.46 29.07
N MET A 434 -1.47 -1.27 28.42
CA MET A 434 -2.57 -0.31 28.64
C MET A 434 -3.94 -0.92 28.30
N ALA A 435 -4.01 -1.76 27.27
CA ALA A 435 -5.23 -2.47 26.92
C ALA A 435 -5.61 -3.52 27.97
N TYR A 436 -4.63 -4.28 28.46
CA TYR A 436 -4.83 -5.35 29.43
C TYR A 436 -5.29 -4.83 30.79
N ASP A 437 -4.72 -3.70 31.26
CA ASP A 437 -5.03 -3.13 32.57
C ASP A 437 -6.50 -2.70 32.70
N ASN A 438 -7.22 -2.44 31.61
CA ASN A 438 -8.60 -1.91 31.60
C ASN A 438 -9.55 -2.64 30.63
N GLY A 439 -9.07 -3.63 29.89
CA GLY A 439 -9.87 -4.40 28.95
C GLY A 439 -10.27 -5.77 29.51
N ASN A 440 -11.46 -6.23 29.16
CA ASN A 440 -12.03 -7.48 29.66
C ASN A 440 -12.17 -8.60 28.60
N LEU A 441 -11.77 -8.34 27.34
CA LEU A 441 -11.85 -9.37 26.30
C LEU A 441 -10.65 -10.32 26.37
N GLN A 442 -10.89 -11.61 26.16
CA GLN A 442 -9.86 -12.65 26.13
C GLN A 442 -8.76 -12.37 25.11
N ILE A 443 -9.12 -11.83 23.94
CA ILE A 443 -8.16 -11.46 22.88
C ILE A 443 -7.14 -10.40 23.32
N ILE A 444 -7.51 -9.52 24.26
CA ILE A 444 -6.62 -8.49 24.82
C ILE A 444 -5.56 -9.16 25.69
N LYS A 445 -5.97 -10.12 26.52
CA LYS A 445 -5.07 -10.89 27.38
C LYS A 445 -4.08 -11.73 26.55
N GLU A 446 -4.56 -12.38 25.51
CA GLU A 446 -3.73 -13.19 24.61
C GLU A 446 -2.69 -12.32 23.89
N LEU A 447 -3.11 -11.18 23.36
CA LEU A 447 -2.18 -10.24 22.73
C LEU A 447 -1.12 -9.73 23.71
N TYR A 448 -1.50 -9.36 24.93
CA TYR A 448 -0.56 -8.90 25.96
C TYR A 448 0.48 -9.96 26.30
N LEU A 449 0.07 -11.22 26.50
CA LEU A 449 0.98 -12.32 26.79
C LEU A 449 1.93 -12.61 25.64
N SER A 450 1.43 -12.63 24.40
CA SER A 450 2.25 -12.82 23.21
C SER A 450 3.30 -11.71 23.07
N LEU A 451 2.88 -10.45 23.11
CA LEU A 451 3.80 -9.32 22.96
C LEU A 451 4.77 -9.15 24.13
N SER A 452 4.39 -9.59 25.33
CA SER A 452 5.31 -9.63 26.48
C SER A 452 6.48 -10.57 26.22
N SER A 453 6.19 -11.75 25.67
CA SER A 453 7.21 -12.76 25.33
C SER A 453 8.09 -12.29 24.17
N GLU A 454 7.50 -11.72 23.13
CA GLU A 454 8.23 -11.17 21.97
C GLU A 454 9.15 -10.02 22.38
N TYR A 455 8.67 -9.10 23.23
CA TYR A 455 9.46 -7.97 23.70
C TYR A 455 10.61 -8.39 24.60
N ALA A 456 10.39 -9.37 25.48
CA ALA A 456 11.45 -9.96 26.30
C ALA A 456 12.55 -10.63 25.45
N LEU A 457 12.16 -11.32 24.38
CA LEU A 457 13.11 -11.92 23.43
C LEU A 457 13.91 -10.84 22.68
N HIS A 458 13.25 -9.79 22.23
CA HIS A 458 13.89 -8.65 21.54
C HIS A 458 14.93 -7.97 22.44
N LEU A 459 14.58 -7.67 23.71
CA LEU A 459 15.51 -7.10 24.67
C LEU A 459 16.73 -7.99 24.92
N LYS A 460 16.52 -9.32 24.95
CA LYS A 460 17.64 -10.28 25.09
C LYS A 460 18.57 -10.25 23.87
N GLN A 461 18.03 -10.13 22.67
CA GLN A 461 18.82 -10.01 21.44
C GLN A 461 19.62 -8.69 21.40
N GLU A 462 18.99 -7.56 21.72
CA GLU A 462 19.68 -6.26 21.82
C GLU A 462 20.81 -6.30 22.85
N LEU A 463 20.58 -6.90 24.02
CA LEU A 463 21.62 -7.06 25.04
C LEU A 463 22.79 -7.89 24.54
N ASN A 464 22.55 -8.94 23.76
CA ASN A 464 23.61 -9.76 23.18
C ASN A 464 24.42 -8.99 22.13
N VAL A 465 23.76 -8.20 21.27
CA VAL A 465 24.43 -7.30 20.31
C VAL A 465 25.30 -6.28 21.04
N LEU A 466 24.78 -5.64 22.08
CA LEU A 466 25.54 -4.71 22.91
C LEU A 466 26.76 -5.36 23.56
N LYS A 467 26.62 -6.58 24.09
CA LYS A 467 27.75 -7.35 24.63
C LYS A 467 28.84 -7.61 23.59
N THR A 468 28.43 -7.98 22.37
CA THR A 468 29.36 -8.23 21.26
C THR A 468 30.08 -6.94 20.84
N LEU A 469 29.36 -5.82 20.73
CA LEU A 469 29.96 -4.50 20.40
C LEU A 469 30.95 -4.05 21.49
N VAL A 470 30.63 -4.25 22.77
CA VAL A 470 31.51 -3.95 23.89
C VAL A 470 32.76 -4.82 23.84
N LYS A 471 32.64 -6.10 23.46
CA LYS A 471 33.78 -7.00 23.28
C LYS A 471 34.68 -6.52 22.15
N LEU A 472 34.14 -6.22 20.97
CA LEU A 472 34.88 -5.68 19.82
C LEU A 472 35.57 -4.35 20.14
N GLU A 473 34.90 -3.44 20.86
CA GLU A 473 35.54 -2.17 21.28
C GLU A 473 36.67 -2.38 22.30
N ASN A 474 36.53 -3.39 23.19
CA ASN A 474 37.62 -3.76 24.09
C ASN A 474 38.79 -4.39 23.32
N ASP A 475 38.55 -5.19 22.30
CA ASP A 475 39.56 -5.81 21.44
C ASP A 475 40.32 -4.74 20.60
N ILE A 476 39.63 -3.70 20.12
CA ILE A 476 40.21 -2.55 19.40
C ILE A 476 41.04 -1.64 20.35
N ASN A 477 40.60 -1.51 21.62
CA ASN A 477 41.29 -0.69 22.63
C ASN A 477 42.51 -1.37 23.28
N THR A 478 42.81 -2.61 22.95
CA THR A 478 44.01 -3.35 23.42
C THR A 478 45.31 -2.98 22.67
N TYR A 479 45.51 -1.72 22.26
CA TYR A 479 46.86 -1.21 22.10
C TYR A 479 47.42 -0.92 23.50
N ASP A 480 48.23 -1.80 23.92
CA ASP A 480 48.66 -2.15 25.24
C ASP A 480 49.66 -1.08 25.80
N ASN A 481 49.16 -0.02 26.45
CA ASN A 481 49.95 0.84 27.28
C ASN A 481 49.21 1.21 28.59
N ALA A 482 49.98 1.46 29.66
CA ALA A 482 49.42 1.77 30.96
C ALA A 482 48.58 3.06 30.99
N LYS A 483 48.93 4.07 30.16
CA LYS A 483 48.19 5.32 30.05
C LYS A 483 46.78 5.08 29.56
N ASN A 484 46.58 4.26 28.53
CA ASN A 484 45.26 3.93 28.00
C ASN A 484 44.44 3.10 28.99
N ARG A 485 45.08 2.20 29.72
CA ARG A 485 44.40 1.42 30.78
C ARG A 485 43.87 2.31 31.90
N ILE A 486 44.68 3.28 32.38
CA ILE A 486 44.20 4.22 33.44
C ILE A 486 43.12 5.14 32.92
N LYS A 487 43.21 5.61 31.67
CA LYS A 487 42.09 6.37 31.03
C LYS A 487 40.82 5.53 30.87
N ASN A 488 40.95 4.22 30.82
CA ASN A 488 39.84 3.29 30.77
C ASN A 488 39.25 2.91 32.15
N HIS A 489 39.86 3.37 33.25
CA HIS A 489 39.30 3.20 34.59
C HIS A 489 37.94 3.91 34.71
N LEU A 490 37.03 3.29 35.47
CA LEU A 490 35.68 3.83 35.71
C LEU A 490 35.74 5.25 36.27
N ALA A 491 36.69 5.53 37.18
CA ALA A 491 36.90 6.85 37.75
C ALA A 491 37.20 7.92 36.68
N TYR A 492 38.13 7.65 35.74
CA TYR A 492 38.45 8.58 34.66
C TYR A 492 37.26 8.84 33.74
N LYS A 493 36.53 7.77 33.35
CA LYS A 493 35.35 7.86 32.49
C LYS A 493 34.23 8.64 33.13
N PHE A 494 33.93 8.40 34.39
CA PHE A 494 32.93 9.17 35.13
C PHE A 494 33.29 10.65 35.25
N GLY A 495 34.53 10.94 35.58
CA GLY A 495 34.99 12.32 35.69
C GLY A 495 34.92 13.09 34.38
N ARG A 496 35.33 12.47 33.26
CA ARG A 496 35.17 13.07 31.91
C ARG A 496 33.70 13.29 31.58
N ALA A 497 32.84 12.31 31.76
CA ALA A 497 31.41 12.42 31.49
C ALA A 497 30.76 13.56 32.30
N LEU A 498 31.14 13.69 33.58
CA LEU A 498 30.69 14.80 34.45
C LEU A 498 31.14 16.17 33.90
N ILE A 499 32.42 16.31 33.48
CA ILE A 499 32.96 17.57 32.97
C ILE A 499 32.30 17.95 31.62
N GLU A 500 32.21 17.00 30.69
CA GLU A 500 31.69 17.24 29.35
C GLU A 500 30.20 17.58 29.34
N ASN A 501 29.42 16.90 30.16
CA ASN A 501 27.96 17.06 30.18
C ASN A 501 27.46 18.15 31.15
N SER A 502 28.32 18.66 32.04
CA SER A 502 27.96 19.79 32.91
C SER A 502 28.00 21.16 32.20
N LYS A 503 28.39 21.23 30.94
CA LYS A 503 28.50 22.48 30.16
C LYS A 503 27.18 22.97 29.55
N SER A 504 26.12 22.16 29.54
CA SER A 504 24.83 22.54 28.97
C SER A 504 23.65 21.89 29.71
N ILE A 505 22.49 22.52 29.66
CA ILE A 505 21.24 22.00 30.26
C ILE A 505 20.88 20.64 29.65
N LYS A 506 21.02 20.48 28.31
CA LYS A 506 20.77 19.20 27.63
C LYS A 506 21.75 18.11 28.09
N GLY A 507 23.00 18.47 28.41
CA GLY A 507 23.99 17.56 28.97
C GLY A 507 23.60 17.10 30.36
N TYR A 508 23.13 17.98 31.23
CA TYR A 508 22.65 17.63 32.58
C TYR A 508 21.51 16.64 32.56
N ILE A 509 20.55 16.80 31.66
CA ILE A 509 19.41 15.87 31.51
C ILE A 509 19.88 14.46 31.07
N LYS A 510 20.87 14.39 30.18
CA LYS A 510 21.42 13.12 29.67
C LYS A 510 22.43 12.46 30.63
N LEU A 511 22.98 13.20 31.58
CA LEU A 511 24.07 12.75 32.43
C LEU A 511 23.75 11.46 33.24
N PRO A 512 22.57 11.29 33.85
CA PRO A 512 22.24 10.06 34.56
C PRO A 512 22.31 8.81 33.65
N PHE A 513 21.83 8.93 32.42
CA PHE A 513 21.86 7.86 31.40
C PHE A 513 23.30 7.52 30.98
N ILE A 514 24.12 8.54 30.76
CA ILE A 514 25.53 8.37 30.38
C ILE A 514 26.30 7.68 31.50
N LEU A 515 26.11 8.09 32.74
CA LEU A 515 26.78 7.49 33.90
C LEU A 515 26.32 6.03 34.11
N TRP A 516 25.03 5.75 33.93
CA TRP A 516 24.50 4.39 33.97
C TRP A 516 25.13 3.53 32.85
N PHE A 517 25.17 4.03 31.63
CA PHE A 517 25.76 3.32 30.49
C PHE A 517 27.26 3.02 30.71
N ILE A 518 28.04 4.01 31.19
CA ILE A 518 29.46 3.82 31.52
C ILE A 518 29.63 2.70 32.58
N ARG A 519 28.76 2.67 33.59
CA ARG A 519 28.76 1.62 34.62
C ARG A 519 28.43 0.24 34.04
N LEU A 520 27.38 0.16 33.23
CA LEU A 520 26.98 -1.08 32.56
C LEU A 520 28.12 -1.60 31.67
N LYS A 521 28.70 -0.73 30.86
CA LYS A 521 29.84 -1.07 30.01
C LYS A 521 31.06 -1.55 30.81
N ASN A 522 31.29 -0.98 31.99
CA ASN A 522 32.38 -1.39 32.86
C ASN A 522 32.12 -2.74 33.57
N SER A 523 30.85 -3.10 33.87
CA SER A 523 30.52 -4.40 34.48
C SER A 523 30.62 -5.56 33.50
N LEU A 524 30.65 -5.28 32.18
CA LEU A 524 30.78 -6.29 31.12
C LEU A 524 32.23 -6.55 30.70
N LYS A 525 33.22 -5.88 31.36
CA LYS A 525 34.63 -6.07 31.04
C LYS A 525 35.17 -7.36 31.64
N GLU A 526 35.89 -8.14 30.85
CA GLU A 526 36.71 -9.25 31.34
C GLU A 526 37.93 -8.71 32.07
N THR A 527 38.32 -9.36 33.21
CA THR A 527 39.32 -8.86 34.14
C THR A 527 40.71 -9.46 33.96
N ASN A 528 40.94 -10.21 32.87
CA ASN A 528 42.25 -10.86 32.66
C ASN A 528 43.23 -9.95 31.97
N HIS A 529 43.88 -9.06 32.74
CA HIS A 529 44.92 -8.15 32.21
C HIS A 529 46.21 -8.31 32.97
N ARG A 530 47.35 -8.14 32.27
CA ARG A 530 48.68 -8.06 32.88
C ARG A 530 48.74 -6.97 33.97
N PRO A 531 49.56 -7.11 35.03
CA PRO A 531 49.72 -6.06 36.04
C PRO A 531 50.07 -4.73 35.42
N LEU A 532 49.56 -3.63 35.95
CA LEU A 532 49.80 -2.28 35.42
C LEU A 532 51.30 -1.91 35.44
N GLU A 533 52.03 -2.44 36.43
CA GLU A 533 53.43 -2.24 36.65
C GLU A 533 54.34 -2.86 35.56
N SER A 534 53.82 -3.80 34.80
CA SER A 534 54.57 -4.46 33.71
C SER A 534 54.68 -3.66 32.43
N TYR A 535 54.04 -2.48 32.35
CA TYR A 535 54.07 -1.65 31.16
C TYR A 535 55.20 -0.61 31.20
N ALA A 536 55.89 -0.41 30.09
CA ALA A 536 57.00 0.53 30.00
C ALA A 536 56.63 1.99 30.36
N ASP A 537 55.38 2.39 30.12
CA ASP A 537 54.87 3.73 30.41
C ASP A 537 54.18 3.85 31.80
N TYR A 538 54.37 2.86 32.70
CA TYR A 538 53.69 2.80 34.00
C TYR A 538 53.90 4.06 34.84
N LYS A 539 55.19 4.50 35.03
CA LYS A 539 55.50 5.69 35.85
C LYS A 539 54.82 6.96 35.32
N GLU A 540 54.75 7.13 34.01
CA GLU A 540 54.10 8.26 33.39
C GLU A 540 52.56 8.15 33.47
N SER A 541 52.04 6.95 33.42
CA SER A 541 50.60 6.68 33.49
C SER A 541 50.00 7.03 34.85
N LEU A 542 50.81 6.96 35.93
CA LEU A 542 50.35 7.35 37.29
C LEU A 542 49.95 8.82 37.38
N LYS A 543 50.57 9.70 36.59
CA LYS A 543 50.21 11.13 36.52
C LYS A 543 48.73 11.33 36.11
N ILE A 544 48.14 10.40 35.33
CA ILE A 544 46.74 10.48 34.94
C ILE A 544 45.81 10.31 36.14
N LYS A 545 46.21 9.57 37.17
CA LYS A 545 45.42 9.43 38.41
C LYS A 545 45.32 10.76 39.17
N GLU A 546 46.26 11.67 38.95
CA GLU A 546 46.24 13.02 39.54
C GLU A 546 45.42 14.02 38.75
N TYR A 547 44.97 13.68 37.55
CA TYR A 547 44.13 14.59 36.76
C TYR A 547 42.80 14.90 37.47
N PHE A 548 42.35 16.15 37.30
CA PHE A 548 41.06 16.61 37.84
C PHE A 548 39.93 15.68 37.49
N SER A 549 39.88 15.22 36.21
CA SER A 549 38.85 14.26 35.75
C SER A 549 38.91 12.93 36.52
N TYR A 550 40.09 12.38 36.80
CA TYR A 550 40.19 11.13 37.54
C TYR A 550 39.73 11.29 39.01
N GLN A 551 40.19 12.36 39.67
CA GLN A 551 39.85 12.66 41.05
C GLN A 551 38.36 12.98 41.22
N LEU A 552 37.76 13.72 40.24
CA LEU A 552 36.34 14.01 40.24
C LEU A 552 35.50 12.70 40.13
N GLY A 553 35.94 11.78 39.27
CA GLY A 553 35.27 10.49 39.14
C GLY A 553 35.40 9.62 40.39
N LEU A 554 36.52 9.63 41.10
CA LEU A 554 36.70 8.94 42.38
C LEU A 554 35.72 9.47 43.45
N LEU A 555 35.64 10.81 43.56
CA LEU A 555 34.69 11.45 44.47
C LEU A 555 33.25 11.11 44.15
N PHE A 556 32.89 11.09 42.86
CA PHE A 556 31.56 10.68 42.42
C PHE A 556 31.25 9.23 42.80
N MET A 557 32.21 8.32 42.56
CA MET A 557 32.04 6.90 42.92
C MET A 557 31.82 6.70 44.44
N LYS A 558 32.57 7.45 45.27
CA LYS A 558 32.39 7.46 46.74
C LYS A 558 31.02 8.02 47.13
N ALA A 559 30.60 9.10 46.52
CA ALA A 559 29.29 9.71 46.74
C ALA A 559 28.14 8.80 46.32
N TYR A 560 28.28 8.12 45.21
CA TYR A 560 27.28 7.17 44.71
C TYR A 560 27.13 5.92 45.58
N LYS A 561 28.22 5.41 46.18
CA LYS A 561 28.13 4.33 47.19
C LYS A 561 27.28 4.78 48.40
N ASN A 562 27.36 6.03 48.80
CA ASN A 562 26.65 6.61 49.93
C ASN A 562 25.40 7.42 49.52
N LYS A 563 24.80 7.13 48.38
CA LYS A 563 23.70 7.91 47.83
C LYS A 563 22.48 8.03 48.73
N TRP A 564 22.17 7.00 49.50
CA TRP A 564 21.05 6.97 50.42
C TRP A 564 21.28 7.80 51.72
N ASN A 565 22.56 8.09 52.06
CA ASN A 565 22.95 8.89 53.23
C ASN A 565 23.41 10.32 52.80
N GLY A 566 22.80 10.89 51.74
CA GLY A 566 23.11 12.25 51.30
C GLY A 566 24.44 12.40 50.56
N GLY A 567 25.12 11.31 50.20
CA GLY A 567 26.44 11.33 49.53
C GLY A 567 26.47 12.14 48.23
N LEU A 568 25.43 12.10 47.40
CA LEU A 568 25.34 12.88 46.17
C LEU A 568 25.13 14.37 46.42
N ILE A 569 24.41 14.74 47.49
CA ILE A 569 24.21 16.13 47.89
C ILE A 569 25.55 16.72 48.36
N LYS A 570 26.28 16.00 49.23
CA LYS A 570 27.61 16.37 49.69
C LYS A 570 28.59 16.52 48.52
N PHE A 571 28.57 15.62 47.55
CA PHE A 571 29.40 15.66 46.36
C PHE A 571 29.16 16.95 45.55
N TYR A 572 27.90 17.31 45.32
CA TYR A 572 27.57 18.47 44.50
C TYR A 572 27.91 19.80 45.23
N PHE A 573 27.57 19.95 46.49
CA PHE A 573 27.69 21.21 47.20
C PHE A 573 29.05 21.40 47.88
N LYS A 574 29.74 20.35 48.28
CA LYS A 574 31.00 20.41 49.03
C LYS A 574 32.19 19.85 48.27
N ASP A 575 32.16 18.55 47.88
CA ASP A 575 33.35 17.86 47.40
C ASP A 575 33.86 18.44 46.06
N ILE A 576 32.96 18.82 45.14
CA ILE A 576 33.37 19.47 43.88
C ILE A 576 34.02 20.83 44.13
N LYS A 577 33.54 21.61 45.10
CA LYS A 577 34.12 22.91 45.40
C LYS A 577 35.52 22.78 46.01
N GLU A 578 35.70 21.83 46.90
CA GLU A 578 37.01 21.55 47.51
C GLU A 578 37.99 21.03 46.48
N LEU A 579 37.57 20.14 45.57
CA LEU A 579 38.41 19.65 44.51
C LEU A 579 38.83 20.78 43.56
N LYS A 580 37.92 21.67 43.17
CA LYS A 580 38.24 22.84 42.31
C LYS A 580 39.23 23.79 42.98
N LYS A 581 39.17 23.98 44.29
CA LYS A 581 40.16 24.79 45.00
C LYS A 581 41.55 24.20 44.90
N ARG A 582 41.71 22.87 45.03
CA ARG A 582 43.02 22.19 44.92
C ARG A 582 43.66 22.29 43.54
N TYR A 583 42.90 22.47 42.49
CA TYR A 583 43.41 22.57 41.12
C TYR A 583 43.43 23.99 40.56
N LYS A 584 43.05 25.00 41.36
CA LYS A 584 43.18 26.43 41.05
C LYS A 584 44.39 27.07 41.74
N SER A 585 44.98 26.41 42.76
CA SER A 585 46.22 26.73 43.39
C SER A 585 47.36 25.99 42.66
#